data_06c5760a2372178bbf4f260fc4750a50
#
_entry.id   06c5760a2372178bbf4f260fc4750a50
#
_cell.length_a   1.000
_cell.length_b   1.000
_cell.length_c   1.000
_cell.angle_alpha   90.00
_cell.angle_beta   90.00
_cell.angle_gamma   90.00
#
_symmetry.space_group_name_H-M   'P 1'
#
loop_
_entity.id
_entity.type
_entity.pdbx_description
1 polymer ?
#
loop_
_entity_poly.entity_id
_entity_poly.type
_entity_poly.pdbx_seq_one_letter_code
_entity_poly.pdbx_strand_id
1 'polypeptide(L)'
;PATLKAIRNTAIWVVVAPTLLTGLGLILAVLVEKVRWATAFKLLLFMPMAVSFLAAGIIFRLAYDHDPDKGVLNAAVTGVHDAFAGTSSYPGARARDGRDGALVEEADGSYRTGAGVSPGDTVALGLVGLGPDDLPSGAKAAYGAAGRDAADDEVRGVVYLDFTPGGRGVQGRVDRSESGLPEMTVEAVRDGSTVASTTTADDGSFRFAGLADGSYTLRLPASNFAPPYEGVSWLGPALVTPAIIGAYLWIWTGFAMVLIGAGLSSLPRDALEAARMDGANEWQIFRRITVPLLAPVLTVVFITLVINVMKVFDLVYIIAPGPVQEDATVLATQMWLVSFGGGNNQGLGSALGVLLLLLVVPAMVFNVRRFKRSQR
;
A
#
# COMPACT_ATOMS: atom_id res chain seq x y z
N PRO A 1 -6.67 2.05 -28.98
CA PRO A 1 -5.41 1.72 -29.64
C PRO A 1 -4.24 2.17 -28.80
N ALA A 2 -3.23 1.32 -28.67
CA ALA A 2 -2.06 1.48 -27.79
C ALA A 2 -1.37 2.85 -27.92
N THR A 3 -1.22 3.37 -29.14
CA THR A 3 -0.59 4.68 -29.39
C THR A 3 -1.31 5.85 -28.70
N LEU A 4 -2.65 5.84 -28.65
CA LEU A 4 -3.41 6.90 -27.94
C LEU A 4 -3.22 6.80 -26.42
N LYS A 5 -3.17 5.58 -25.88
CA LYS A 5 -2.80 5.37 -24.46
C LYS A 5 -1.39 5.91 -24.19
N ALA A 6 -0.43 5.62 -25.07
CA ALA A 6 0.95 6.10 -24.92
C ALA A 6 1.04 7.64 -24.95
N ILE A 7 0.27 8.32 -25.82
CA ILE A 7 0.20 9.78 -25.86
C ILE A 7 -0.39 10.32 -24.54
N ARG A 8 -1.51 9.76 -24.09
CA ARG A 8 -2.16 10.15 -22.82
C ARG A 8 -1.21 9.97 -21.65
N ASN A 9 -0.56 8.81 -21.53
CA ASN A 9 0.35 8.52 -20.44
C ASN A 9 1.57 9.46 -20.48
N THR A 10 2.13 9.73 -21.66
CA THR A 10 3.22 10.70 -21.80
C THR A 10 2.80 12.10 -21.34
N ALA A 11 1.58 12.53 -21.67
CA ALA A 11 1.04 13.80 -21.20
C ALA A 11 0.91 13.83 -19.66
N ILE A 12 0.41 12.74 -19.05
CA ILE A 12 0.35 12.58 -17.58
C ILE A 12 1.76 12.69 -16.99
N TRP A 13 2.72 11.96 -17.54
CA TRP A 13 4.10 11.99 -17.10
C TRP A 13 4.72 13.38 -17.15
N VAL A 14 4.55 14.10 -18.26
CA VAL A 14 5.10 15.45 -18.48
C VAL A 14 4.51 16.48 -17.50
N VAL A 15 3.26 16.32 -17.12
CA VAL A 15 2.61 17.23 -16.17
C VAL A 15 2.92 16.85 -14.73
N VAL A 16 2.74 15.58 -14.38
CA VAL A 16 2.78 15.12 -12.98
C VAL A 16 4.21 15.01 -12.45
N ALA A 17 5.10 14.29 -13.14
CA ALA A 17 6.41 14.00 -12.60
C ALA A 17 7.30 15.25 -12.41
N PRO A 18 7.45 16.18 -13.38
CA PRO A 18 8.24 17.40 -13.16
C PRO A 18 7.64 18.33 -12.10
N THR A 19 6.31 18.39 -12.00
CA THR A 19 5.63 19.21 -10.99
C THR A 19 5.89 18.68 -9.59
N LEU A 20 5.72 17.37 -9.39
CA LEU A 20 5.99 16.74 -8.10
C LEU A 20 7.48 16.80 -7.75
N LEU A 21 8.38 16.54 -8.70
CA LEU A 21 9.83 16.62 -8.48
C LEU A 21 10.30 18.02 -8.10
N THR A 22 9.79 19.05 -8.80
CA THR A 22 10.14 20.44 -8.47
C THR A 22 9.58 20.83 -7.11
N GLY A 23 8.34 20.43 -6.81
CA GLY A 23 7.71 20.68 -5.51
C GLY A 23 8.43 19.97 -4.36
N LEU A 24 8.67 18.66 -4.48
CA LEU A 24 9.40 17.87 -3.49
C LEU A 24 10.85 18.35 -3.34
N GLY A 25 11.52 18.64 -4.45
CA GLY A 25 12.88 19.19 -4.46
C GLY A 25 12.96 20.51 -3.72
N LEU A 26 12.00 21.40 -3.93
CA LEU A 26 11.92 22.70 -3.23
C LEU A 26 11.68 22.51 -1.73
N ILE A 27 10.71 21.68 -1.35
CA ILE A 27 10.42 21.39 0.06
C ILE A 27 11.65 20.81 0.75
N LEU A 28 12.28 19.80 0.15
CA LEU A 28 13.47 19.18 0.72
C LEU A 28 14.66 20.12 0.76
N ALA A 29 14.86 20.99 -0.26
CA ALA A 29 15.93 21.96 -0.25
C ALA A 29 15.81 22.92 0.94
N VAL A 30 14.60 23.42 1.21
CA VAL A 30 14.32 24.32 2.34
C VAL A 30 14.45 23.62 3.69
N LEU A 31 13.96 22.37 3.80
CA LEU A 31 14.04 21.60 5.05
C LEU A 31 15.48 21.22 5.39
N VAL A 32 16.24 20.73 4.40
CA VAL A 32 17.61 20.28 4.60
C VAL A 32 18.57 21.44 4.93
N GLU A 33 18.29 22.65 4.48
CA GLU A 33 19.09 23.85 4.81
C GLU A 33 19.14 24.12 6.33
N LYS A 34 18.06 23.79 7.04
CA LYS A 34 17.93 24.00 8.49
C LYS A 34 18.52 22.86 9.33
N VAL A 35 18.99 21.77 8.70
CA VAL A 35 19.49 20.56 9.39
C VAL A 35 21.01 20.67 9.61
N ARG A 36 21.46 20.31 10.83
CA ARG A 36 22.87 20.35 11.21
C ARG A 36 23.77 19.49 10.32
N TRP A 37 23.24 18.39 9.76
CA TRP A 37 23.95 17.46 8.89
C TRP A 37 23.48 17.56 7.42
N ALA A 38 23.21 18.77 6.97
CA ALA A 38 22.67 19.05 5.63
C ALA A 38 23.43 18.34 4.50
N THR A 39 24.76 18.29 4.57
CA THR A 39 25.60 17.63 3.54
C THR A 39 25.33 16.13 3.49
N ALA A 40 25.24 15.45 4.62
CA ALA A 40 24.96 14.01 4.67
C ALA A 40 23.56 13.70 4.10
N PHE A 41 22.55 14.49 4.47
CA PHE A 41 21.20 14.35 3.91
C PHE A 41 21.18 14.62 2.39
N LYS A 42 21.88 15.62 1.91
CA LYS A 42 21.98 15.91 0.47
C LYS A 42 22.62 14.74 -0.28
N LEU A 43 23.68 14.16 0.24
CA LEU A 43 24.34 13.00 -0.36
C LEU A 43 23.42 11.77 -0.36
N LEU A 44 22.75 11.47 0.77
CA LEU A 44 21.82 10.34 0.89
C LEU A 44 20.67 10.45 -0.13
N LEU A 45 20.05 11.60 -0.22
CA LEU A 45 18.93 11.83 -1.14
C LEU A 45 19.36 11.89 -2.61
N PHE A 46 20.62 12.24 -2.89
CA PHE A 46 21.16 12.24 -4.24
C PHE A 46 21.65 10.85 -4.70
N MET A 47 21.96 9.95 -3.76
CA MET A 47 22.51 8.62 -4.04
C MET A 47 21.67 7.76 -5.00
N PRO A 48 20.32 7.78 -4.97
CA PRO A 48 19.50 7.03 -5.91
C PRO A 48 19.80 7.32 -7.39
N MET A 49 20.23 8.54 -7.71
CA MET A 49 20.57 8.91 -9.09
C MET A 49 21.82 8.18 -9.62
N ALA A 50 22.68 7.67 -8.74
CA ALA A 50 23.84 6.86 -9.13
C ALA A 50 23.46 5.42 -9.51
N VAL A 51 22.25 4.97 -9.19
CA VAL A 51 21.74 3.65 -9.56
C VAL A 51 21.29 3.68 -11.02
N SER A 52 21.65 2.66 -11.81
CA SER A 52 21.16 2.57 -13.19
C SER A 52 19.64 2.40 -13.24
N PHE A 53 18.99 2.94 -14.27
CA PHE A 53 17.53 2.76 -14.44
C PHE A 53 17.11 1.29 -14.52
N LEU A 54 17.95 0.43 -15.09
CA LEU A 54 17.74 -1.01 -15.12
C LEU A 54 17.66 -1.58 -13.70
N ALA A 55 18.68 -1.29 -12.88
CA ALA A 55 18.71 -1.79 -11.50
C ALA A 55 17.56 -1.22 -10.66
N ALA A 56 17.31 0.08 -10.78
CA ALA A 56 16.16 0.71 -10.10
C ALA A 56 14.84 0.10 -10.55
N GLY A 57 14.66 -0.18 -11.84
CA GLY A 57 13.48 -0.84 -12.38
C GLY A 57 13.26 -2.23 -11.77
N ILE A 58 14.30 -3.03 -11.64
CA ILE A 58 14.22 -4.36 -11.01
C ILE A 58 13.88 -4.23 -9.52
N ILE A 59 14.55 -3.32 -8.80
CA ILE A 59 14.29 -3.07 -7.37
C ILE A 59 12.81 -2.71 -7.15
N PHE A 60 12.28 -1.76 -7.91
CA PHE A 60 10.90 -1.34 -7.75
C PHE A 60 9.89 -2.37 -8.23
N ARG A 61 10.20 -3.15 -9.27
CA ARG A 61 9.35 -4.26 -9.69
C ARG A 61 9.18 -5.30 -8.58
N LEU A 62 10.26 -5.63 -7.87
CA LEU A 62 10.22 -6.53 -6.72
C LEU A 62 9.54 -5.87 -5.51
N ALA A 63 9.82 -4.59 -5.24
CA ALA A 63 9.20 -3.87 -4.13
C ALA A 63 7.68 -3.74 -4.27
N TYR A 64 7.18 -3.66 -5.51
CA TYR A 64 5.76 -3.59 -5.86
C TYR A 64 5.10 -4.97 -6.06
N ASP A 65 5.79 -6.08 -5.76
CA ASP A 65 5.19 -7.40 -5.86
C ASP A 65 3.89 -7.47 -5.04
N HIS A 66 2.88 -8.15 -5.60
CA HIS A 66 1.59 -8.26 -4.94
C HIS A 66 1.64 -9.15 -3.70
N ASP A 67 2.47 -10.18 -3.73
CA ASP A 67 2.68 -11.10 -2.63
C ASP A 67 3.39 -10.38 -1.45
N PRO A 68 2.77 -10.26 -0.26
CA PRO A 68 3.37 -9.59 0.89
C PRO A 68 4.69 -10.22 1.37
N ASP A 69 4.90 -11.51 1.11
CA ASP A 69 6.14 -12.21 1.49
C ASP A 69 7.32 -11.83 0.57
N LYS A 70 7.06 -11.23 -0.59
CA LYS A 70 8.05 -10.84 -1.59
C LYS A 70 8.14 -9.33 -1.77
N GLY A 71 7.00 -8.64 -1.75
CA GLY A 71 6.89 -7.21 -2.02
C GLY A 71 6.93 -6.38 -0.74
N VAL A 72 8.04 -5.66 -0.50
CA VAL A 72 8.24 -4.86 0.72
C VAL A 72 7.13 -3.82 0.96
N LEU A 73 6.54 -3.27 -0.10
CA LEU A 73 5.44 -2.30 0.04
C LEU A 73 4.14 -2.97 0.49
N ASN A 74 3.83 -4.15 -0.03
CA ASN A 74 2.67 -4.90 0.43
C ASN A 74 2.91 -5.49 1.81
N ALA A 75 4.11 -5.97 2.15
CA ALA A 75 4.45 -6.34 3.51
C ALA A 75 4.20 -5.21 4.52
N ALA A 76 4.56 -3.97 4.17
CA ALA A 76 4.30 -2.82 5.02
C ALA A 76 2.80 -2.48 5.11
N VAL A 77 2.06 -2.53 3.99
CA VAL A 77 0.62 -2.20 3.94
C VAL A 77 -0.19 -3.25 4.67
N THR A 78 0.07 -4.54 4.45
CA THR A 78 -0.60 -5.64 5.15
C THR A 78 -0.26 -5.63 6.64
N GLY A 79 1.00 -5.41 7.02
CA GLY A 79 1.39 -5.31 8.43
C GLY A 79 0.69 -4.15 9.17
N VAL A 80 0.49 -3.01 8.50
CA VAL A 80 -0.30 -1.91 9.08
C VAL A 80 -1.78 -2.27 9.15
N HIS A 81 -2.34 -2.87 8.08
CA HIS A 81 -3.74 -3.32 8.08
C HIS A 81 -4.01 -4.31 9.21
N ASP A 82 -3.18 -5.33 9.34
CA ASP A 82 -3.33 -6.41 10.32
C ASP A 82 -3.18 -5.91 11.76
N ALA A 83 -2.35 -4.88 11.98
CA ALA A 83 -2.24 -4.23 13.29
C ALA A 83 -3.54 -3.56 13.76
N PHE A 84 -4.45 -3.22 12.84
CA PHE A 84 -5.72 -2.54 13.15
C PHE A 84 -6.96 -3.41 12.91
N ALA A 85 -6.91 -4.38 12.01
CA ALA A 85 -8.07 -5.17 11.56
C ALA A 85 -8.15 -6.58 12.19
N GLY A 86 -7.13 -7.01 12.94
CA GLY A 86 -6.98 -8.41 13.40
C GLY A 86 -6.41 -9.28 12.27
N THR A 87 -5.60 -10.26 12.65
CA THR A 87 -4.70 -10.95 11.71
C THR A 87 -5.24 -12.27 11.18
N SER A 88 -6.20 -12.89 11.87
CA SER A 88 -6.64 -14.25 11.50
C SER A 88 -7.89 -14.23 10.68
N SER A 89 -7.75 -14.73 9.48
CA SER A 89 -8.83 -15.03 8.56
C SER A 89 -8.81 -16.51 8.23
N TYR A 90 -9.99 -17.12 8.25
CA TYR A 90 -10.18 -18.54 7.95
C TYR A 90 -11.10 -18.72 6.75
N PRO A 91 -10.67 -18.34 5.53
CA PRO A 91 -11.49 -18.44 4.33
C PRO A 91 -11.80 -19.90 4.06
N GLY A 92 -13.08 -20.20 3.84
CA GLY A 92 -13.56 -21.57 3.64
C GLY A 92 -13.98 -22.31 4.92
N ALA A 93 -13.67 -21.75 6.12
CA ALA A 93 -14.27 -22.23 7.35
C ALA A 93 -15.78 -21.97 7.34
N ARG A 94 -16.55 -22.95 7.76
CA ARG A 94 -18.02 -22.87 7.83
C ARG A 94 -18.56 -23.67 9.01
N ALA A 95 -19.73 -23.31 9.46
CA ALA A 95 -20.44 -24.11 10.42
C ALA A 95 -20.78 -25.49 9.83
N ARG A 96 -20.83 -26.52 10.65
CA ARG A 96 -21.31 -27.83 10.23
C ARG A 96 -22.84 -27.81 10.11
N ASP A 97 -23.36 -28.21 8.97
CA ASP A 97 -24.80 -28.27 8.73
C ASP A 97 -25.52 -29.27 9.67
N GLY A 98 -26.63 -28.86 10.25
CA GLY A 98 -27.74 -29.73 10.63
C GLY A 98 -27.73 -30.37 12.00
N ARG A 99 -27.19 -29.76 13.11
CA ARG A 99 -27.36 -30.31 14.46
C ARG A 99 -27.51 -29.29 15.57
N ASP A 100 -28.16 -29.73 16.66
CA ASP A 100 -28.47 -28.98 17.87
C ASP A 100 -27.19 -28.32 18.46
N GLY A 101 -27.24 -27.05 18.74
CA GLY A 101 -26.14 -26.24 19.26
C GLY A 101 -25.21 -25.70 18.17
N ALA A 102 -25.47 -25.99 16.91
CA ALA A 102 -24.70 -25.55 15.77
C ALA A 102 -24.77 -24.01 15.59
N LEU A 103 -23.71 -23.49 15.04
CA LEU A 103 -23.68 -22.14 14.51
C LEU A 103 -24.67 -22.04 13.33
N VAL A 104 -25.41 -20.96 13.29
CA VAL A 104 -26.36 -20.64 12.21
C VAL A 104 -25.76 -19.54 11.37
N GLU A 105 -25.68 -19.74 10.05
CA GLU A 105 -25.21 -18.74 9.11
C GLU A 105 -26.23 -17.60 8.97
N GLU A 106 -25.75 -16.37 8.97
CA GLU A 106 -26.54 -15.17 8.72
C GLU A 106 -26.33 -14.67 7.29
N ALA A 107 -27.22 -13.82 6.81
CA ALA A 107 -27.20 -13.32 5.43
C ALA A 107 -25.96 -12.49 5.07
N ASP A 108 -25.23 -11.98 6.07
CA ASP A 108 -24.00 -11.22 5.93
C ASP A 108 -22.74 -12.08 5.93
N GLY A 109 -22.88 -13.43 6.00
CA GLY A 109 -21.75 -14.37 6.07
C GLY A 109 -21.17 -14.54 7.48
N SER A 110 -21.79 -13.98 8.51
CA SER A 110 -21.44 -14.27 9.90
C SER A 110 -22.11 -15.55 10.40
N TYR A 111 -21.61 -16.11 11.49
CA TYR A 111 -22.25 -17.25 12.17
C TYR A 111 -22.61 -16.86 13.58
N ARG A 112 -23.80 -17.30 14.06
CA ARG A 112 -24.26 -17.08 15.42
C ARG A 112 -24.68 -18.39 16.09
N THR A 113 -24.64 -18.42 17.41
CA THR A 113 -25.22 -19.56 18.17
C THR A 113 -26.73 -19.62 17.97
N GLY A 114 -27.22 -20.83 17.69
CA GLY A 114 -28.67 -21.07 17.56
C GLY A 114 -29.42 -20.96 18.87
N ALA A 115 -28.74 -21.21 20.00
CA ALA A 115 -29.28 -21.07 21.36
C ALA A 115 -28.70 -19.85 22.06
N GLY A 116 -29.45 -19.27 23.00
CA GLY A 116 -28.98 -18.22 23.89
C GLY A 116 -27.95 -18.76 24.88
N VAL A 117 -26.99 -17.95 25.24
CA VAL A 117 -25.90 -18.24 26.18
C VAL A 117 -25.97 -17.24 27.32
N SER A 118 -25.81 -17.71 28.55
CA SER A 118 -25.89 -16.90 29.77
C SER A 118 -24.58 -16.97 30.56
N PRO A 119 -24.27 -16.00 31.43
CA PRO A 119 -23.16 -16.12 32.38
C PRO A 119 -23.24 -17.46 33.14
N GLY A 120 -22.10 -18.13 33.30
CA GLY A 120 -21.97 -19.49 33.80
C GLY A 120 -21.91 -20.56 32.69
N ASP A 121 -22.24 -20.23 31.45
CA ASP A 121 -22.22 -21.21 30.36
C ASP A 121 -20.86 -21.38 29.73
N THR A 122 -20.55 -22.62 29.34
CA THR A 122 -19.38 -22.97 28.52
C THR A 122 -19.85 -23.46 27.14
N VAL A 123 -19.30 -22.89 26.08
CA VAL A 123 -19.74 -23.11 24.69
C VAL A 123 -18.59 -23.59 23.82
N ALA A 124 -18.86 -24.59 22.98
CA ALA A 124 -17.91 -25.07 21.96
C ALA A 124 -18.46 -24.76 20.57
N LEU A 125 -17.71 -23.96 19.81
CA LEU A 125 -18.08 -23.49 18.47
C LEU A 125 -17.24 -24.24 17.43
N GLY A 126 -17.77 -25.30 16.87
CA GLY A 126 -17.09 -26.13 15.88
C GLY A 126 -17.25 -25.60 14.46
N LEU A 127 -16.13 -25.43 13.75
CA LEU A 127 -16.08 -25.09 12.35
C LEU A 127 -15.47 -26.23 11.55
N VAL A 128 -15.81 -26.31 10.27
CA VAL A 128 -15.30 -27.30 9.30
C VAL A 128 -14.88 -26.58 8.02
N GLY A 129 -14.26 -27.32 7.08
CA GLY A 129 -13.92 -26.81 5.76
C GLY A 129 -12.46 -26.33 5.63
N LEU A 130 -11.68 -26.45 6.71
CA LEU A 130 -10.25 -26.21 6.70
C LEU A 130 -9.48 -27.55 6.75
N GLY A 131 -8.32 -27.61 6.12
CA GLY A 131 -7.34 -28.68 6.34
C GLY A 131 -6.45 -28.38 7.56
N PRO A 132 -5.79 -29.40 8.13
CA PRO A 132 -4.82 -29.18 9.20
C PRO A 132 -3.66 -28.26 8.81
N ASP A 133 -3.31 -28.22 7.53
CA ASP A 133 -2.23 -27.41 6.97
C ASP A 133 -2.64 -25.94 6.77
N ASP A 134 -3.94 -25.63 6.82
CA ASP A 134 -4.47 -24.28 6.69
C ASP A 134 -4.46 -23.54 8.03
N LEU A 135 -4.07 -24.21 9.12
CA LEU A 135 -4.04 -23.62 10.45
C LEU A 135 -2.74 -22.84 10.68
N PRO A 136 -2.79 -21.71 11.42
CA PRO A 136 -1.59 -21.00 11.85
C PRO A 136 -0.63 -21.91 12.62
N SER A 137 0.67 -21.71 12.44
CA SER A 137 1.73 -22.51 13.09
C SER A 137 1.70 -22.46 14.64
N GLY A 138 0.95 -21.49 15.21
CA GLY A 138 0.73 -21.35 16.65
C GLY A 138 -0.50 -22.06 17.20
N ALA A 139 -1.33 -22.66 16.35
CA ALA A 139 -2.57 -23.34 16.77
C ALA A 139 -2.27 -24.51 17.71
N LYS A 140 -2.99 -24.57 18.85
CA LYS A 140 -2.85 -25.60 19.88
C LYS A 140 -4.12 -26.45 19.97
N ALA A 141 -4.02 -27.62 20.59
CA ALA A 141 -5.18 -28.50 20.80
C ALA A 141 -6.27 -27.83 21.65
N ALA A 142 -7.51 -27.86 21.16
CA ALA A 142 -8.68 -27.24 21.79
C ALA A 142 -9.20 -27.99 23.01
N TYR A 143 -8.88 -29.29 23.14
CA TYR A 143 -9.44 -30.19 24.14
C TYR A 143 -9.25 -29.70 25.59
N GLY A 144 -8.10 -29.14 25.94
CA GLY A 144 -7.83 -28.61 27.26
C GLY A 144 -8.62 -27.33 27.57
N ALA A 145 -8.95 -26.55 26.56
CA ALA A 145 -9.77 -25.34 26.68
C ALA A 145 -11.25 -25.69 26.88
N ALA A 146 -11.75 -26.66 26.11
CA ALA A 146 -13.15 -27.12 26.17
C ALA A 146 -13.53 -27.78 27.51
N GLY A 147 -12.56 -28.28 28.27
CA GLY A 147 -12.79 -28.90 29.58
C GLY A 147 -12.76 -27.93 30.76
N ARG A 148 -12.72 -26.62 30.52
CA ARG A 148 -12.73 -25.61 31.61
C ARG A 148 -14.13 -25.03 31.76
N ASP A 149 -14.68 -25.18 32.95
CA ASP A 149 -15.99 -24.59 33.27
C ASP A 149 -15.91 -23.07 33.39
N ALA A 150 -16.99 -22.38 33.05
CA ALA A 150 -17.12 -20.94 33.26
C ALA A 150 -17.41 -20.63 34.73
N ALA A 151 -16.97 -19.47 35.22
CA ALA A 151 -17.42 -18.94 36.50
C ALA A 151 -18.86 -18.35 36.34
N ASP A 152 -19.55 -18.14 37.45
CA ASP A 152 -20.96 -17.72 37.44
C ASP A 152 -21.19 -16.36 36.74
N ASP A 153 -20.16 -15.52 36.65
CA ASP A 153 -20.21 -14.16 36.07
C ASP A 153 -19.52 -14.07 34.69
N GLU A 154 -19.11 -15.19 34.10
CA GLU A 154 -18.44 -15.21 32.80
C GLU A 154 -19.12 -16.17 31.79
N VAL A 155 -19.01 -15.84 30.52
CA VAL A 155 -19.22 -16.78 29.42
C VAL A 155 -17.87 -17.21 28.92
N ARG A 156 -17.65 -18.50 28.84
CA ARG A 156 -16.40 -19.10 28.34
C ARG A 156 -16.69 -20.00 27.15
N GLY A 157 -15.72 -20.14 26.26
CA GLY A 157 -15.87 -21.09 25.17
C GLY A 157 -14.61 -21.36 24.41
N VAL A 158 -14.73 -22.18 23.39
CA VAL A 158 -13.65 -22.53 22.47
C VAL A 158 -14.20 -22.52 21.05
N VAL A 159 -13.45 -21.91 20.12
CA VAL A 159 -13.67 -22.06 18.68
C VAL A 159 -12.62 -23.05 18.17
N TYR A 160 -13.07 -24.08 17.49
CA TYR A 160 -12.19 -25.18 17.11
C TYR A 160 -12.51 -25.74 15.71
N LEU A 161 -11.52 -26.37 15.09
CA LEU A 161 -11.69 -27.12 13.86
C LEU A 161 -12.25 -28.50 14.19
N ASP A 162 -13.53 -28.75 13.91
CA ASP A 162 -14.23 -30.02 14.12
C ASP A 162 -13.80 -31.00 13.01
N PHE A 163 -12.54 -31.41 13.08
CA PHE A 163 -11.92 -32.35 12.15
C PHE A 163 -10.91 -33.25 12.86
N THR A 164 -11.24 -34.51 12.94
CA THR A 164 -10.34 -35.56 13.47
C THR A 164 -9.72 -36.36 12.33
N PRO A 165 -8.38 -36.36 12.18
CA PRO A 165 -7.70 -37.19 11.19
C PRO A 165 -8.07 -38.65 11.30
N GLY A 166 -8.45 -39.29 10.16
CA GLY A 166 -8.88 -40.68 10.13
C GLY A 166 -10.34 -40.90 10.46
N GLY A 167 -11.16 -39.88 10.68
CA GLY A 167 -12.62 -39.94 10.77
C GLY A 167 -13.17 -40.67 12.02
N ARG A 168 -12.39 -40.74 13.10
CA ARG A 168 -12.80 -41.42 14.36
C ARG A 168 -13.34 -40.46 15.42
N GLY A 169 -13.41 -39.15 15.13
CA GLY A 169 -13.91 -38.14 16.03
C GLY A 169 -15.41 -38.15 16.21
N VAL A 170 -15.89 -37.58 17.30
CA VAL A 170 -17.31 -37.34 17.57
C VAL A 170 -17.69 -35.95 17.13
N GLN A 171 -18.42 -35.86 16.03
CA GLN A 171 -18.84 -34.57 15.44
C GLN A 171 -19.57 -33.69 16.43
N GLY A 172 -19.20 -32.40 16.49
CA GLY A 172 -19.79 -31.41 17.38
C GLY A 172 -19.30 -31.51 18.84
N ARG A 173 -18.26 -32.30 19.09
CA ARG A 173 -17.63 -32.44 20.40
C ARG A 173 -16.13 -32.33 20.25
N VAL A 174 -15.48 -31.54 21.09
CA VAL A 174 -14.04 -31.33 21.02
C VAL A 174 -13.26 -32.60 21.36
N ASP A 175 -12.56 -33.15 20.39
CA ASP A 175 -11.68 -34.32 20.55
C ASP A 175 -10.23 -33.90 20.85
N ARG A 176 -9.43 -34.83 21.38
CA ARG A 176 -8.04 -34.57 21.80
C ARG A 176 -7.12 -34.11 20.67
N SER A 177 -7.41 -34.49 19.45
CA SER A 177 -6.61 -34.18 18.25
C SER A 177 -7.11 -32.96 17.50
N GLU A 178 -8.16 -32.33 17.95
CA GLU A 178 -8.72 -31.16 17.29
C GLU A 178 -8.06 -29.88 17.76
N SER A 179 -7.79 -29.02 16.79
CA SER A 179 -7.07 -27.76 17.01
C SER A 179 -8.03 -26.61 17.29
N GLY A 180 -7.66 -25.73 18.21
CA GLY A 180 -8.31 -24.44 18.36
C GLY A 180 -8.03 -23.55 17.15
N LEU A 181 -8.90 -22.58 16.93
CA LEU A 181 -8.74 -21.56 15.91
C LEU A 181 -8.33 -20.24 16.61
N PRO A 182 -7.03 -19.89 16.59
CA PRO A 182 -6.52 -18.69 17.25
C PRO A 182 -6.98 -17.40 16.58
N GLU A 183 -6.98 -16.32 17.35
CA GLU A 183 -7.24 -14.94 16.91
C GLU A 183 -8.57 -14.70 16.18
N MET A 184 -9.53 -15.62 16.27
CA MET A 184 -10.87 -15.38 15.77
C MET A 184 -11.62 -14.37 16.64
N THR A 185 -12.27 -13.42 16.03
CA THR A 185 -13.16 -12.49 16.74
C THR A 185 -14.43 -13.21 17.15
N VAL A 186 -14.79 -13.11 18.41
CA VAL A 186 -16.06 -13.57 18.97
C VAL A 186 -16.76 -12.37 19.58
N GLU A 187 -18.02 -12.18 19.26
CA GLU A 187 -18.87 -11.11 19.76
C GLU A 187 -20.00 -11.67 20.63
N ALA A 188 -20.27 -11.02 21.77
CA ALA A 188 -21.49 -11.23 22.52
C ALA A 188 -22.52 -10.19 22.09
N VAL A 189 -23.65 -10.67 21.57
CA VAL A 189 -24.74 -9.84 21.02
C VAL A 189 -25.97 -9.96 21.92
N ARG A 190 -26.57 -8.82 22.28
CA ARG A 190 -27.86 -8.74 23.02
C ARG A 190 -28.75 -7.74 22.32
N ASP A 191 -30.00 -8.12 22.10
CA ASP A 191 -31.03 -7.28 21.44
C ASP A 191 -30.55 -6.72 20.07
N GLY A 192 -29.77 -7.52 19.31
CA GLY A 192 -29.23 -7.15 18.00
C GLY A 192 -28.01 -6.23 18.03
N SER A 193 -27.48 -5.88 19.21
CA SER A 193 -26.33 -5.03 19.38
C SER A 193 -25.14 -5.80 19.99
N THR A 194 -23.93 -5.61 19.45
CA THR A 194 -22.71 -6.15 20.04
C THR A 194 -22.41 -5.43 21.36
N VAL A 195 -22.42 -6.16 22.46
CA VAL A 195 -22.17 -5.62 23.81
C VAL A 195 -20.76 -5.88 24.30
N ALA A 196 -20.09 -6.91 23.78
CA ALA A 196 -18.69 -7.21 24.06
C ALA A 196 -18.07 -7.94 22.86
N SER A 197 -16.76 -7.79 22.70
CA SER A 197 -15.96 -8.49 21.67
C SER A 197 -14.66 -8.95 22.30
N THR A 198 -14.19 -10.12 21.87
CA THR A 198 -12.89 -10.71 22.28
C THR A 198 -12.30 -11.49 21.14
N THR A 199 -11.03 -11.87 21.25
CA THR A 199 -10.35 -12.75 20.29
C THR A 199 -9.96 -14.06 20.98
N THR A 200 -9.96 -15.15 20.20
CA THR A 200 -9.56 -16.46 20.71
C THR A 200 -8.04 -16.55 20.91
N ALA A 201 -7.63 -17.28 21.93
CA ALA A 201 -6.22 -17.63 22.19
C ALA A 201 -5.73 -18.76 21.25
N ASP A 202 -4.45 -19.14 21.34
CA ASP A 202 -3.83 -20.19 20.51
C ASP A 202 -4.55 -21.54 20.56
N ASP A 203 -5.21 -21.87 21.66
CA ASP A 203 -6.03 -23.08 21.86
C ASP A 203 -7.50 -22.88 21.46
N GLY A 204 -7.81 -21.74 20.82
CA GLY A 204 -9.17 -21.37 20.44
C GLY A 204 -10.05 -20.89 21.56
N SER A 205 -9.56 -20.82 22.81
CA SER A 205 -10.35 -20.39 23.96
C SER A 205 -10.67 -18.90 23.92
N PHE A 206 -11.87 -18.55 24.37
CA PHE A 206 -12.29 -17.16 24.58
C PHE A 206 -13.05 -17.01 25.89
N ARG A 207 -13.15 -15.77 26.37
CA ARG A 207 -13.82 -15.44 27.62
C ARG A 207 -14.43 -14.05 27.56
N PHE A 208 -15.68 -13.96 28.03
CA PHE A 208 -16.34 -12.70 28.35
C PHE A 208 -16.58 -12.64 29.86
N ALA A 209 -15.90 -11.75 30.55
CA ALA A 209 -16.07 -11.54 31.98
C ALA A 209 -16.94 -10.30 32.24
N GLY A 210 -17.74 -10.33 33.31
CA GLY A 210 -18.55 -9.19 33.74
C GLY A 210 -19.72 -8.86 32.83
N LEU A 211 -20.26 -9.82 32.09
CA LEU A 211 -21.51 -9.67 31.41
C LEU A 211 -22.64 -9.57 32.40
N ALA A 212 -23.61 -8.65 32.18
CA ALA A 212 -24.80 -8.55 33.00
C ALA A 212 -25.69 -9.79 32.83
N ASP A 213 -26.44 -10.16 33.86
CA ASP A 213 -27.38 -11.27 33.79
C ASP A 213 -28.33 -11.13 32.58
N GLY A 214 -28.49 -12.23 31.85
CA GLY A 214 -29.30 -12.26 30.66
C GLY A 214 -28.83 -13.27 29.62
N SER A 215 -29.61 -13.36 28.55
CA SER A 215 -29.28 -14.24 27.42
C SER A 215 -28.59 -13.46 26.32
N TYR A 216 -27.49 -14.01 25.82
CA TYR A 216 -26.69 -13.48 24.74
C TYR A 216 -26.66 -14.45 23.58
N THR A 217 -26.42 -13.94 22.39
CA THR A 217 -26.06 -14.72 21.21
C THR A 217 -24.59 -14.50 20.95
N LEU A 218 -23.80 -15.57 20.83
CA LEU A 218 -22.41 -15.45 20.40
C LEU A 218 -22.36 -15.42 18.88
N ARG A 219 -21.64 -14.47 18.35
CA ARG A 219 -21.49 -14.25 16.91
C ARG A 219 -20.02 -14.32 16.50
N LEU A 220 -19.74 -15.04 15.43
CA LEU A 220 -18.49 -15.01 14.70
C LEU A 220 -18.72 -14.10 13.49
N PRO A 221 -18.17 -12.87 13.46
CA PRO A 221 -18.41 -11.93 12.37
C PRO A 221 -17.83 -12.41 11.05
N ALA A 222 -18.40 -11.97 9.93
CA ALA A 222 -18.00 -12.35 8.58
C ALA A 222 -16.51 -12.05 8.27
N SER A 223 -15.93 -11.08 8.98
CA SER A 223 -14.50 -10.77 8.87
C SER A 223 -13.59 -11.95 9.19
N ASN A 224 -14.03 -12.89 10.06
CA ASN A 224 -13.26 -14.11 10.34
C ASN A 224 -13.15 -15.05 9.14
N PHE A 225 -14.05 -14.93 8.18
CA PHE A 225 -14.20 -15.84 7.03
C PHE A 225 -13.86 -15.17 5.70
N ALA A 226 -13.60 -13.87 5.72
CA ALA A 226 -13.18 -13.12 4.55
C ALA A 226 -11.80 -13.60 4.08
N PRO A 227 -11.51 -13.57 2.77
CA PRO A 227 -10.14 -13.79 2.32
C PRO A 227 -9.18 -12.83 3.01
N PRO A 228 -7.96 -13.26 3.35
CA PRO A 228 -6.97 -12.38 3.94
C PRO A 228 -6.73 -11.17 3.03
N TYR A 229 -6.43 -10.04 3.62
CA TYR A 229 -6.12 -8.85 2.85
C TYR A 229 -4.80 -9.03 2.09
N GLU A 230 -4.88 -9.19 0.78
CA GLU A 230 -3.73 -9.46 -0.10
C GLU A 230 -2.89 -8.21 -0.42
N GLY A 231 -3.23 -7.06 0.18
CA GLY A 231 -2.54 -5.81 -0.08
C GLY A 231 -3.04 -5.06 -1.33
N VAL A 232 -2.19 -4.21 -1.88
CA VAL A 232 -2.49 -3.33 -3.02
C VAL A 232 -1.87 -3.88 -4.29
N SER A 233 -2.65 -3.98 -5.36
CA SER A 233 -2.14 -4.32 -6.69
C SER A 233 -1.43 -3.12 -7.33
N TRP A 234 -0.22 -2.80 -6.85
CA TRP A 234 0.59 -1.66 -7.31
C TRP A 234 0.86 -1.67 -8.81
N LEU A 235 1.10 -2.85 -9.36
CA LEU A 235 1.38 -3.05 -10.78
C LEU A 235 0.13 -3.48 -11.57
N GLY A 236 -1.07 -3.28 -11.00
CA GLY A 236 -2.34 -3.45 -11.72
C GLY A 236 -2.62 -2.30 -12.69
N PRO A 237 -3.61 -2.45 -13.61
CA PRO A 237 -3.89 -1.48 -14.68
C PRO A 237 -4.14 -0.04 -14.20
N ALA A 238 -4.72 0.12 -12.99
CA ALA A 238 -5.05 1.43 -12.43
C ALA A 238 -3.83 2.13 -11.80
N LEU A 239 -2.92 1.38 -11.16
CA LEU A 239 -1.84 1.92 -10.34
C LEU A 239 -0.45 1.80 -10.97
N VAL A 240 -0.28 1.06 -12.07
CA VAL A 240 1.03 0.84 -12.69
C VAL A 240 1.73 2.15 -13.06
N THR A 241 1.03 3.09 -13.68
CA THR A 241 1.60 4.40 -14.05
C THR A 241 1.98 5.25 -12.83
N PRO A 242 1.10 5.48 -11.83
CA PRO A 242 1.48 6.14 -10.58
C PRO A 242 2.65 5.47 -9.85
N ALA A 243 2.69 4.13 -9.79
CA ALA A 243 3.77 3.38 -9.15
C ALA A 243 5.12 3.64 -9.83
N ILE A 244 5.16 3.60 -11.17
CA ILE A 244 6.39 3.89 -11.92
C ILE A 244 6.81 5.35 -11.76
N ILE A 245 5.85 6.29 -11.73
CA ILE A 245 6.14 7.71 -11.40
C ILE A 245 6.76 7.80 -9.99
N GLY A 246 6.28 7.05 -9.01
CA GLY A 246 6.86 6.97 -7.68
C GLY A 246 8.34 6.55 -7.69
N ALA A 247 8.67 5.51 -8.45
CA ALA A 247 10.05 5.07 -8.66
C ALA A 247 10.91 6.16 -9.32
N TYR A 248 10.37 6.86 -10.29
CA TYR A 248 11.03 7.97 -10.96
C TYR A 248 11.27 9.15 -10.00
N LEU A 249 10.29 9.48 -9.17
CA LEU A 249 10.42 10.51 -8.12
C LEU A 249 11.56 10.15 -7.16
N TRP A 250 11.64 8.91 -6.71
CA TRP A 250 12.71 8.46 -5.82
C TRP A 250 14.12 8.70 -6.42
N ILE A 251 14.29 8.46 -7.72
CA ILE A 251 15.57 8.66 -8.42
C ILE A 251 15.91 10.15 -8.55
N TRP A 252 14.95 10.98 -8.96
CA TRP A 252 15.21 12.34 -9.41
C TRP A 252 15.00 13.42 -8.36
N THR A 253 14.34 13.13 -7.23
CA THR A 253 14.06 14.14 -6.19
C THR A 253 15.33 14.72 -5.61
N GLY A 254 16.36 13.91 -5.36
CA GLY A 254 17.65 14.39 -4.85
C GLY A 254 18.36 15.36 -5.80
N PHE A 255 18.30 15.09 -7.09
CA PHE A 255 18.83 16.00 -8.13
C PHE A 255 18.10 17.34 -8.12
N ALA A 256 16.77 17.32 -8.12
CA ALA A 256 15.97 18.54 -8.04
C ALA A 256 16.28 19.34 -6.76
N MET A 257 16.34 18.66 -5.61
CA MET A 257 16.69 19.26 -4.32
C MET A 257 18.07 19.95 -4.35
N VAL A 258 19.09 19.30 -4.90
CA VAL A 258 20.47 19.87 -4.94
C VAL A 258 20.53 21.11 -5.82
N LEU A 259 19.90 21.07 -7.00
CA LEU A 259 19.88 22.23 -7.90
C LEU A 259 19.10 23.40 -7.29
N ILE A 260 17.94 23.14 -6.69
CA ILE A 260 17.13 24.18 -6.04
C ILE A 260 17.87 24.70 -4.80
N GLY A 261 18.51 23.84 -4.02
CA GLY A 261 19.31 24.21 -2.86
C GLY A 261 20.49 25.12 -3.21
N ALA A 262 21.16 24.87 -4.36
CA ALA A 262 22.20 25.78 -4.86
C ALA A 262 21.63 27.17 -5.18
N GLY A 263 20.43 27.23 -5.80
CA GLY A 263 19.73 28.48 -6.02
C GLY A 263 19.31 29.16 -4.71
N LEU A 264 18.84 28.39 -3.73
CA LEU A 264 18.44 28.91 -2.42
C LEU A 264 19.63 29.56 -1.69
N SER A 265 20.81 28.94 -1.75
CA SER A 265 22.04 29.46 -1.14
C SER A 265 22.53 30.77 -1.77
N SER A 266 22.07 31.11 -2.99
CA SER A 266 22.42 32.35 -3.69
C SER A 266 21.49 33.52 -3.40
N LEU A 267 20.41 33.31 -2.63
CA LEU A 267 19.47 34.37 -2.29
C LEU A 267 20.08 35.41 -1.34
N PRO A 268 19.78 36.72 -1.53
CA PRO A 268 20.27 37.75 -0.65
C PRO A 268 19.66 37.60 0.76
N ARG A 269 20.51 37.39 1.75
CA ARG A 269 20.08 37.20 3.16
C ARG A 269 19.40 38.46 3.71
N ASP A 270 19.85 39.63 3.29
CA ASP A 270 19.30 40.92 3.74
C ASP A 270 17.80 41.04 3.45
N ALA A 271 17.33 40.49 2.30
CA ALA A 271 15.92 40.52 1.95
C ALA A 271 15.07 39.60 2.88
N LEU A 272 15.63 38.48 3.33
CA LEU A 272 14.98 37.55 4.25
C LEU A 272 14.94 38.11 5.69
N GLU A 273 16.03 38.79 6.11
CA GLU A 273 16.15 39.42 7.42
C GLU A 273 15.24 40.65 7.51
N ALA A 274 15.19 41.52 6.49
CA ALA A 274 14.28 42.67 6.43
C ALA A 274 12.82 42.21 6.58
N ALA A 275 12.41 41.16 5.88
CA ALA A 275 11.06 40.63 5.99
C ALA A 275 10.72 40.11 7.40
N ARG A 276 11.69 39.52 8.11
CA ARG A 276 11.50 39.13 9.52
C ARG A 276 11.36 40.32 10.43
N MET A 277 12.12 41.39 10.19
CA MET A 277 12.00 42.64 10.94
C MET A 277 10.64 43.30 10.72
N ASP A 278 10.06 43.17 9.51
CA ASP A 278 8.70 43.65 9.18
C ASP A 278 7.58 42.74 9.77
N GLY A 279 7.94 41.70 10.55
CA GLY A 279 6.99 40.83 11.22
C GLY A 279 6.41 39.72 10.34
N ALA A 280 6.99 39.42 9.18
CA ALA A 280 6.57 38.30 8.34
C ALA A 280 6.92 36.96 8.98
N ASN A 281 5.97 36.05 9.01
CA ASN A 281 6.23 34.65 9.43
C ASN A 281 6.96 33.86 8.34
N GLU A 282 7.56 32.69 8.69
CA GLU A 282 8.35 31.86 7.78
C GLU A 282 7.56 31.42 6.53
N TRP A 283 6.24 31.17 6.65
CA TRP A 283 5.40 30.82 5.50
C TRP A 283 5.19 32.00 4.54
N GLN A 284 5.04 33.20 5.08
CA GLN A 284 4.92 34.45 4.29
C GLN A 284 6.24 34.74 3.57
N ILE A 285 7.38 34.58 4.24
CA ILE A 285 8.72 34.72 3.66
C ILE A 285 8.90 33.69 2.55
N PHE A 286 8.60 32.42 2.81
CA PHE A 286 8.70 31.35 1.82
C PHE A 286 7.87 31.66 0.57
N ARG A 287 6.57 31.95 0.74
CA ARG A 287 5.64 32.11 -0.39
C ARG A 287 5.85 33.41 -1.15
N ARG A 288 6.16 34.54 -0.45
CA ARG A 288 6.18 35.90 -1.05
C ARG A 288 7.57 36.34 -1.44
N ILE A 289 8.62 35.78 -0.88
CA ILE A 289 10.00 36.21 -1.12
C ILE A 289 10.82 35.03 -1.70
N THR A 290 10.96 33.92 -0.99
CA THR A 290 11.83 32.81 -1.40
C THR A 290 11.39 32.19 -2.72
N VAL A 291 10.12 31.79 -2.87
CA VAL A 291 9.62 31.16 -4.10
C VAL A 291 9.69 32.10 -5.31
N PRO A 292 9.26 33.38 -5.23
CA PRO A 292 9.42 34.30 -6.35
C PRO A 292 10.88 34.56 -6.75
N LEU A 293 11.79 34.71 -5.80
CA LEU A 293 13.22 34.89 -6.08
C LEU A 293 13.85 33.63 -6.68
N LEU A 294 13.39 32.45 -6.28
CA LEU A 294 13.81 31.17 -6.85
C LEU A 294 13.14 30.82 -8.19
N ALA A 295 12.13 31.55 -8.61
CA ALA A 295 11.37 31.23 -9.82
C ALA A 295 12.21 31.01 -11.08
N PRO A 296 13.32 31.75 -11.33
CA PRO A 296 14.20 31.45 -12.44
C PRO A 296 14.84 30.06 -12.34
N VAL A 297 15.35 29.70 -11.16
CA VAL A 297 15.97 28.40 -10.89
C VAL A 297 14.94 27.26 -10.99
N LEU A 298 13.78 27.43 -10.33
CA LEU A 298 12.69 26.46 -10.38
C LEU A 298 12.26 26.19 -11.82
N THR A 299 12.20 27.22 -12.65
CA THR A 299 11.83 27.06 -14.06
C THR A 299 12.87 26.27 -14.84
N VAL A 300 14.16 26.52 -14.64
CA VAL A 300 15.24 25.77 -15.30
C VAL A 300 15.18 24.29 -14.87
N VAL A 301 15.05 24.03 -13.57
CA VAL A 301 14.91 22.67 -13.03
C VAL A 301 13.68 21.98 -13.63
N PHE A 302 12.52 22.64 -13.62
CA PHE A 302 11.28 22.10 -14.17
C PHE A 302 11.42 21.72 -15.64
N ILE A 303 11.96 22.60 -16.48
CA ILE A 303 12.13 22.31 -17.91
C ILE A 303 13.14 21.18 -18.13
N THR A 304 14.22 21.13 -17.36
CA THR A 304 15.19 20.03 -17.42
C THR A 304 14.51 18.70 -17.10
N LEU A 305 13.66 18.68 -16.07
CA LEU A 305 12.88 17.48 -15.70
C LEU A 305 11.85 17.10 -16.77
N VAL A 306 11.17 18.06 -17.40
CA VAL A 306 10.28 17.80 -18.54
C VAL A 306 11.02 17.09 -19.67
N ILE A 307 12.19 17.61 -20.05
CA ILE A 307 13.01 17.01 -21.13
C ILE A 307 13.43 15.58 -20.75
N ASN A 308 13.79 15.33 -19.50
CA ASN A 308 14.18 13.99 -19.04
C ASN A 308 12.99 13.03 -18.98
N VAL A 309 11.83 13.49 -18.53
CA VAL A 309 10.59 12.69 -18.51
C VAL A 309 10.17 12.25 -19.90
N MET A 310 10.30 13.10 -20.89
CA MET A 310 9.92 12.73 -22.27
C MET A 310 10.78 11.61 -22.88
N LYS A 311 11.95 11.34 -22.29
CA LYS A 311 12.85 10.26 -22.69
C LYS A 311 12.72 9.02 -21.83
N VAL A 312 11.78 8.99 -20.88
CA VAL A 312 11.61 7.83 -19.99
C VAL A 312 11.22 6.60 -20.80
N PHE A 313 12.00 5.55 -20.69
CA PHE A 313 11.83 4.28 -21.38
C PHE A 313 12.09 3.11 -20.44
N ASP A 314 13.30 3.00 -19.91
CA ASP A 314 13.78 1.84 -19.15
C ASP A 314 12.88 1.49 -17.96
N LEU A 315 12.53 2.48 -17.14
CA LEU A 315 11.69 2.26 -15.96
C LEU A 315 10.31 1.72 -16.33
N VAL A 316 9.69 2.30 -17.36
CA VAL A 316 8.36 1.85 -17.82
C VAL A 316 8.44 0.44 -18.38
N TYR A 317 9.46 0.16 -19.18
CA TYR A 317 9.62 -1.15 -19.83
C TYR A 317 9.91 -2.27 -18.82
N ILE A 318 10.70 -1.98 -17.77
CA ILE A 318 11.16 -2.98 -16.80
C ILE A 318 10.12 -3.21 -15.69
N ILE A 319 9.54 -2.14 -15.15
CA ILE A 319 8.62 -2.23 -14.00
C ILE A 319 7.27 -2.80 -14.43
N ALA A 320 6.72 -2.35 -15.57
CA ALA A 320 5.39 -2.78 -16.00
C ALA A 320 5.39 -4.28 -16.39
N PRO A 321 4.55 -5.12 -15.76
CA PRO A 321 4.36 -6.51 -16.18
C PRO A 321 3.75 -6.59 -17.58
N GLY A 322 4.06 -7.66 -18.32
CA GLY A 322 3.57 -7.88 -19.69
C GLY A 322 2.06 -7.66 -19.88
N PRO A 323 1.18 -8.23 -19.04
CA PRO A 323 -0.28 -8.06 -19.15
C PRO A 323 -0.77 -6.62 -19.04
N VAL A 324 -0.08 -5.77 -18.28
CA VAL A 324 -0.46 -4.35 -18.05
C VAL A 324 0.51 -3.35 -18.68
N GLN A 325 1.48 -3.84 -19.46
CA GLN A 325 2.49 -2.99 -20.09
C GLN A 325 1.85 -1.92 -20.99
N GLU A 326 0.77 -2.27 -21.70
CA GLU A 326 0.03 -1.32 -22.56
C GLU A 326 -0.55 -0.15 -21.76
N ASP A 327 -0.97 -0.37 -20.48
CA ASP A 327 -1.54 0.66 -19.64
C ASP A 327 -0.49 1.62 -19.05
N ALA A 328 0.76 1.18 -18.93
CA ALA A 328 1.89 2.01 -18.51
C ALA A 328 2.66 2.65 -19.66
N THR A 329 2.51 2.13 -20.89
CA THR A 329 3.31 2.51 -22.05
C THR A 329 3.28 4.01 -22.32
N VAL A 330 4.46 4.61 -22.51
CA VAL A 330 4.69 5.98 -22.94
C VAL A 330 5.17 6.00 -24.40
N LEU A 331 5.24 7.18 -25.04
CA LEU A 331 5.63 7.30 -26.45
C LEU A 331 6.99 6.67 -26.77
N ALA A 332 7.99 6.84 -25.88
CA ALA A 332 9.30 6.24 -26.08
C ALA A 332 9.24 4.70 -26.05
N THR A 333 8.50 4.13 -25.11
CA THR A 333 8.30 2.67 -25.03
C THR A 333 7.48 2.15 -26.22
N GLN A 334 6.44 2.89 -26.62
CA GLN A 334 5.62 2.53 -27.77
C GLN A 334 6.41 2.51 -29.07
N MET A 335 7.27 3.52 -29.28
CA MET A 335 8.18 3.61 -30.42
C MET A 335 9.04 2.35 -30.51
N TRP A 336 9.62 1.92 -29.41
CA TRP A 336 10.46 0.72 -29.35
C TRP A 336 9.66 -0.56 -29.60
N LEU A 337 8.52 -0.73 -28.95
CA LEU A 337 7.66 -1.91 -29.08
C LEU A 337 7.18 -2.12 -30.53
N VAL A 338 6.79 -1.04 -31.19
CA VAL A 338 6.33 -1.09 -32.58
C VAL A 338 7.47 -1.40 -33.55
N SER A 339 8.68 -0.86 -33.31
CA SER A 339 9.84 -1.04 -34.19
C SER A 339 10.54 -2.38 -33.97
N PHE A 340 10.76 -2.78 -32.72
CA PHE A 340 11.67 -3.87 -32.33
C PHE A 340 11.02 -4.90 -31.40
N GLY A 341 9.96 -4.54 -30.68
CA GLY A 341 9.28 -5.40 -29.71
C GLY A 341 8.27 -6.39 -30.30
N GLY A 342 8.48 -6.81 -31.57
CA GLY A 342 7.61 -7.75 -32.28
C GLY A 342 6.65 -7.10 -33.28
N GLY A 343 6.48 -5.77 -33.25
CA GLY A 343 5.61 -5.05 -34.19
C GLY A 343 6.19 -4.91 -35.60
N ASN A 344 7.50 -4.96 -35.75
CA ASN A 344 8.27 -4.86 -37.01
C ASN A 344 7.80 -3.71 -37.96
N ASN A 345 7.16 -2.68 -37.40
CA ASN A 345 6.68 -1.53 -38.16
C ASN A 345 7.61 -0.32 -37.99
N GLN A 346 8.72 -0.33 -38.74
CA GLN A 346 9.72 0.72 -38.70
C GLN A 346 9.17 2.10 -39.09
N GLY A 347 8.20 2.15 -40.03
CA GLY A 347 7.58 3.39 -40.44
C GLY A 347 6.80 4.08 -39.30
N LEU A 348 5.97 3.32 -38.58
CA LEU A 348 5.23 3.86 -37.44
C LEU A 348 6.18 4.23 -36.30
N GLY A 349 7.21 3.41 -36.04
CA GLY A 349 8.22 3.71 -35.04
C GLY A 349 8.97 5.01 -35.34
N SER A 350 9.39 5.22 -36.57
CA SER A 350 10.02 6.46 -37.03
C SER A 350 9.10 7.68 -36.88
N ALA A 351 7.81 7.54 -37.24
CA ALA A 351 6.81 8.59 -37.05
C ALA A 351 6.63 8.99 -35.57
N LEU A 352 6.62 8.00 -34.64
CA LEU A 352 6.56 8.24 -33.20
C LEU A 352 7.84 8.92 -32.68
N GLY A 353 9.03 8.57 -33.24
CA GLY A 353 10.28 9.23 -32.91
C GLY A 353 10.29 10.71 -33.34
N VAL A 354 9.78 11.01 -34.54
CA VAL A 354 9.61 12.40 -35.01
C VAL A 354 8.62 13.15 -34.13
N LEU A 355 7.50 12.53 -33.75
CA LEU A 355 6.52 13.13 -32.84
C LEU A 355 7.15 13.47 -31.48
N LEU A 356 7.93 12.56 -30.91
CA LEU A 356 8.68 12.82 -29.67
C LEU A 356 9.64 14.01 -29.84
N LEU A 357 10.37 14.07 -30.92
CA LEU A 357 11.28 15.17 -31.20
C LEU A 357 10.51 16.50 -31.27
N LEU A 358 9.40 16.54 -32.00
CA LEU A 358 8.56 17.73 -32.11
C LEU A 358 7.97 18.18 -30.77
N LEU A 359 7.71 17.28 -29.84
CA LEU A 359 7.26 17.61 -28.49
C LEU A 359 8.40 18.13 -27.60
N VAL A 360 9.64 17.66 -27.78
CA VAL A 360 10.80 18.10 -26.99
C VAL A 360 11.31 19.46 -27.42
N VAL A 361 11.32 19.76 -28.74
CA VAL A 361 11.89 21.00 -29.30
C VAL A 361 11.28 22.26 -28.68
N PRO A 362 9.95 22.42 -28.55
CA PRO A 362 9.36 23.60 -27.92
C PRO A 362 9.84 23.82 -26.49
N ALA A 363 9.93 22.77 -25.68
CA ALA A 363 10.43 22.86 -24.29
C ALA A 363 11.91 23.31 -24.28
N MET A 364 12.71 22.75 -25.16
CA MET A 364 14.12 23.12 -25.32
C MET A 364 14.30 24.58 -25.79
N VAL A 365 13.56 25.01 -26.79
CA VAL A 365 13.59 26.41 -27.30
C VAL A 365 13.15 27.39 -26.23
N PHE A 366 12.13 27.06 -25.46
CA PHE A 366 11.67 27.91 -24.34
C PHE A 366 12.76 28.04 -23.28
N ASN A 367 13.45 26.96 -22.93
CA ASN A 367 14.56 26.98 -21.98
C ASN A 367 15.71 27.90 -22.46
N VAL A 368 16.16 27.72 -23.71
CA VAL A 368 17.24 28.51 -24.29
C VAL A 368 16.87 30.00 -24.37
N ARG A 369 15.65 30.34 -24.77
CA ARG A 369 15.19 31.73 -24.82
C ARG A 369 15.15 32.38 -23.45
N ARG A 370 14.71 31.66 -22.42
CA ARG A 370 14.64 32.19 -21.06
C ARG A 370 16.04 32.38 -20.47
N PHE A 371 16.95 31.44 -20.70
CA PHE A 371 18.35 31.56 -20.27
C PHE A 371 19.03 32.80 -20.86
N LYS A 372 18.82 33.07 -22.17
CA LYS A 372 19.34 34.28 -22.82
C LYS A 372 18.74 35.59 -22.26
N ARG A 373 17.51 35.58 -21.75
CA ARG A 373 16.90 36.76 -21.12
C ARG A 373 17.41 37.02 -19.71
N SER A 374 17.86 36.00 -18.99
CA SER A 374 18.42 36.10 -17.65
C SER A 374 19.87 36.61 -17.63
N GLN A 375 20.55 36.62 -18.78
CA GLN A 375 21.92 37.10 -18.93
C GLN A 375 21.98 38.56 -19.44
N ARG A 376 20.87 39.15 -19.78
CA ARG A 376 20.73 40.58 -20.10
C ARG A 376 20.07 41.35 -18.95
#